data_f809613fc064092aaeb4e1085a754ad9
#
_entry.id   f809613fc064092aaeb4e1085a754ad9
#
_cell.length_a   1.000
_cell.length_b   1.000
_cell.length_c   1.000
_cell.angle_alpha   90.00
_cell.angle_beta   90.00
_cell.angle_gamma   90.00
#
_symmetry.space_group_name_H-M   'P 1'
#
loop_
_entity.id
_entity.type
_entity.pdbx_description
1 polymer ?
#
loop_
_entity_poly.entity_id
_entity_poly.type
_entity_poly.pdbx_seq_one_letter_code
_entity_poly.pdbx_strand_id
1 'polypeptide(L)'
;HYLHAKMCLEAGKNVLCEKAFTVNADQARKLFALAKEKNLLITEAIWTRYMPSRKMIDDIISSGVIGEVTAVTANLNYAISEVERIRKPELAGGALLDVGVYTINFASMVLGDKLKNVQATAIFREGVDMLDTIAMVFEGDRMATLQCGAREISDRMGSIFGTKGYI
;
A
#
# COMPACT_ATOMS: atom_id res chain seq x y z
N HIS A 1 7.33 14.35 -1.92
CA HIS A 1 7.86 13.50 -3.01
C HIS A 1 7.50 14.05 -4.39
N TYR A 2 6.24 14.48 -4.63
CA TYR A 2 5.76 14.92 -5.94
C TYR A 2 6.66 15.94 -6.65
N LEU A 3 7.01 17.04 -5.99
CA LEU A 3 7.82 18.10 -6.59
C LEU A 3 9.23 17.62 -6.96
N HIS A 4 9.86 16.83 -6.09
CA HIS A 4 11.21 16.30 -6.34
C HIS A 4 11.21 15.27 -7.47
N ALA A 5 10.23 14.35 -7.49
CA ALA A 5 10.10 13.39 -8.57
C ALA A 5 9.85 14.07 -9.93
N LYS A 6 8.97 15.08 -9.95
CA LYS A 6 8.71 15.90 -11.14
C LYS A 6 9.99 16.56 -11.64
N MET A 7 10.73 17.24 -10.76
CA MET A 7 11.99 17.91 -11.11
C MET A 7 13.02 16.94 -11.71
N CYS A 8 13.15 15.74 -11.14
CA CYS A 8 14.05 14.70 -11.67
C CYS A 8 13.62 14.23 -13.08
N LEU A 9 12.32 13.98 -13.28
CA LEU A 9 11.79 13.61 -14.59
C LEU A 9 11.98 14.74 -15.61
N GLU A 10 11.74 15.99 -15.24
CA GLU A 10 11.98 17.15 -16.11
C GLU A 10 13.45 17.27 -16.51
N ALA A 11 14.36 16.88 -15.62
CA ALA A 11 15.81 16.80 -15.88
C ALA A 11 16.25 15.52 -16.61
N GLY A 12 15.31 14.71 -17.12
CA GLY A 12 15.61 13.50 -17.89
C GLY A 12 16.14 12.33 -17.07
N LYS A 13 15.80 12.26 -15.78
CA LYS A 13 16.24 11.17 -14.89
C LYS A 13 15.15 10.16 -14.61
N ASN A 14 15.50 8.88 -14.59
CA ASN A 14 14.65 7.84 -14.01
C ASN A 14 14.52 8.06 -12.50
N VAL A 15 13.37 7.70 -11.94
CA VAL A 15 13.05 8.01 -10.53
C VAL A 15 12.62 6.74 -9.77
N LEU A 16 13.30 6.46 -8.68
CA LEU A 16 12.82 5.60 -7.61
C LEU A 16 12.35 6.51 -6.48
N CYS A 17 11.03 6.58 -6.26
CA CYS A 17 10.40 7.50 -5.32
C CYS A 17 10.04 6.78 -4.03
N GLU A 18 10.42 7.35 -2.88
CA GLU A 18 10.02 6.80 -1.57
C GLU A 18 8.50 6.73 -1.40
N LYS A 19 8.10 5.76 -0.58
CA LYS A 19 6.71 5.61 -0.15
C LYS A 19 6.37 6.73 0.90
N ALA A 20 5.16 7.18 1.02
CA ALA A 20 4.09 7.04 0.04
C ALA A 20 4.43 7.82 -1.21
N PHE A 21 4.16 7.26 -2.36
CA PHE A 21 4.54 7.80 -3.65
C PHE A 21 4.15 9.27 -3.82
N THR A 22 2.88 9.58 -3.55
CA THR A 22 2.31 10.93 -3.58
C THR A 22 1.21 11.07 -2.53
N VAL A 23 0.78 12.30 -2.26
CA VAL A 23 -0.28 12.60 -1.30
C VAL A 23 -1.66 12.18 -1.82
N ASN A 24 -1.84 12.14 -3.14
CA ASN A 24 -3.11 11.77 -3.77
C ASN A 24 -2.90 11.20 -5.19
N ALA A 25 -3.94 10.58 -5.72
CA ALA A 25 -3.92 9.94 -7.02
C ALA A 25 -3.66 10.89 -8.19
N ASP A 26 -4.06 12.17 -8.10
CA ASP A 26 -3.84 13.13 -9.18
C ASP A 26 -2.37 13.47 -9.35
N GLN A 27 -1.64 13.61 -8.24
CA GLN A 27 -0.18 13.77 -8.29
C GLN A 27 0.50 12.56 -8.91
N ALA A 28 0.07 11.34 -8.55
CA ALA A 28 0.61 10.11 -9.12
C ALA A 28 0.37 10.04 -10.64
N ARG A 29 -0.87 10.30 -11.09
CA ARG A 29 -1.20 10.31 -12.52
C ARG A 29 -0.35 11.31 -13.30
N LYS A 30 -0.13 12.49 -12.76
CA LYS A 30 0.72 13.53 -13.39
C LYS A 30 2.17 13.06 -13.53
N LEU A 31 2.73 12.41 -12.50
CA LEU A 31 4.09 11.87 -12.58
C LEU A 31 4.21 10.74 -13.60
N PHE A 32 3.25 9.80 -13.64
CA PHE A 32 3.24 8.75 -14.63
C PHE A 32 3.06 9.27 -16.06
N ALA A 33 2.20 10.27 -16.25
CA ALA A 33 2.04 10.92 -17.56
C ALA A 33 3.33 11.59 -18.03
N LEU A 34 4.01 12.34 -17.16
CA LEU A 34 5.28 12.99 -17.44
C LEU A 34 6.40 11.97 -17.74
N ALA A 35 6.49 10.90 -16.95
CA ALA A 35 7.47 9.85 -17.17
C ALA A 35 7.25 9.17 -18.53
N LYS A 36 6.00 8.87 -18.86
CA LYS A 36 5.63 8.29 -20.17
C LYS A 36 5.98 9.23 -21.34
N GLU A 37 5.64 10.52 -21.23
CA GLU A 37 5.97 11.55 -22.25
C GLU A 37 7.47 11.61 -22.53
N LYS A 38 8.27 11.54 -21.46
CA LYS A 38 9.73 11.62 -21.55
C LYS A 38 10.43 10.28 -21.79
N ASN A 39 9.68 9.19 -21.92
CA ASN A 39 10.20 7.82 -22.03
C ASN A 39 11.17 7.47 -20.86
N LEU A 40 10.77 7.80 -19.64
CA LEU A 40 11.53 7.56 -18.42
C LEU A 40 10.81 6.57 -17.49
N LEU A 41 11.57 5.87 -16.66
CA LEU A 41 11.05 5.02 -15.61
C LEU A 41 10.77 5.85 -14.35
N ILE A 42 9.59 5.64 -13.77
CA ILE A 42 9.29 6.03 -12.39
C ILE A 42 8.61 4.89 -11.66
N THR A 43 9.04 4.61 -10.45
CA THR A 43 8.45 3.57 -9.59
C THR A 43 8.50 3.99 -8.12
N GLU A 44 7.60 3.42 -7.32
CA GLU A 44 7.59 3.60 -5.87
C GLU A 44 8.55 2.61 -5.19
N ALA A 45 9.28 3.08 -4.18
CA ALA A 45 10.17 2.27 -3.37
C ALA A 45 9.41 1.52 -2.26
N ILE A 46 8.34 0.82 -2.62
CA ILE A 46 7.60 -0.06 -1.72
C ILE A 46 8.35 -1.39 -1.58
N TRP A 47 9.37 -1.40 -0.74
CA TRP A 47 10.42 -2.40 -0.66
C TRP A 47 9.91 -3.84 -0.45
N THR A 48 8.75 -4.00 0.19
CA THR A 48 8.12 -5.31 0.43
C THR A 48 7.84 -6.09 -0.86
N ARG A 49 7.66 -5.40 -2.01
CA ARG A 49 7.50 -6.04 -3.32
C ARG A 49 8.76 -6.73 -3.84
N TYR A 50 9.91 -6.31 -3.35
CA TYR A 50 11.22 -6.73 -3.86
C TYR A 50 11.94 -7.70 -2.93
N MET A 51 11.29 -8.12 -1.83
CA MET A 51 11.85 -9.10 -0.91
C MET A 51 11.80 -10.52 -1.50
N PRO A 52 12.76 -11.39 -1.15
CA PRO A 52 12.71 -12.81 -1.51
C PRO A 52 11.42 -13.51 -1.06
N SER A 53 10.83 -13.11 0.06
CA SER A 53 9.54 -13.61 0.55
C SER A 53 8.41 -13.41 -0.44
N ARG A 54 8.46 -12.38 -1.29
CA ARG A 54 7.48 -12.19 -2.35
C ARG A 54 7.46 -13.36 -3.31
N LYS A 55 8.63 -13.79 -3.77
CA LYS A 55 8.73 -14.95 -4.67
C LYS A 55 8.26 -16.23 -3.98
N MET A 56 8.58 -16.41 -2.70
CA MET A 56 8.11 -17.58 -1.93
C MET A 56 6.59 -17.63 -1.85
N ILE A 57 5.93 -16.50 -1.60
CA ILE A 57 4.47 -16.38 -1.58
C ILE A 57 3.89 -16.74 -2.96
N ASP A 58 4.44 -16.19 -4.03
CA ASP A 58 3.99 -16.47 -5.40
C ASP A 58 4.15 -17.96 -5.76
N ASP A 59 5.27 -18.58 -5.37
CA ASP A 59 5.54 -20.01 -5.60
C ASP A 59 4.51 -20.89 -4.82
N ILE A 60 4.21 -20.55 -3.57
CA ILE A 60 3.20 -21.28 -2.75
C ILE A 60 1.81 -21.14 -3.38
N ILE A 61 1.40 -19.94 -3.75
CA ILE A 61 0.09 -19.73 -4.40
C ILE A 61 0.02 -20.50 -5.72
N SER A 62 1.06 -20.40 -6.55
CA SER A 62 1.12 -21.03 -7.87
C SER A 62 1.15 -22.56 -7.80
N SER A 63 1.67 -23.14 -6.71
CA SER A 63 1.66 -24.58 -6.50
C SER A 63 0.26 -25.16 -6.27
N GLY A 64 -0.73 -24.30 -5.95
CA GLY A 64 -2.09 -24.72 -5.66
C GLY A 64 -2.27 -25.43 -4.30
N VAL A 65 -1.25 -25.45 -3.45
CA VAL A 65 -1.31 -26.15 -2.15
C VAL A 65 -2.37 -25.56 -1.21
N ILE A 66 -2.62 -24.25 -1.27
CA ILE A 66 -3.68 -23.58 -0.51
C ILE A 66 -5.01 -23.47 -1.29
N GLY A 67 -5.08 -24.01 -2.52
CA GLY A 67 -6.24 -23.88 -3.40
C GLY A 67 -6.37 -22.49 -4.02
N GLU A 68 -7.59 -22.09 -4.36
CA GLU A 68 -7.88 -20.75 -4.87
C GLU A 68 -7.83 -19.72 -3.75
N VAL A 69 -7.10 -18.65 -3.95
CA VAL A 69 -7.04 -17.53 -2.98
C VAL A 69 -8.34 -16.75 -3.02
N THR A 70 -9.02 -16.67 -1.88
CA THR A 70 -10.31 -15.98 -1.73
C THR A 70 -10.24 -14.73 -0.87
N ALA A 71 -9.34 -14.70 0.12
CA ALA A 71 -9.26 -13.57 1.03
C ALA A 71 -7.82 -13.28 1.47
N VAL A 72 -7.63 -12.02 1.88
CA VAL A 72 -6.38 -11.52 2.48
C VAL A 72 -6.74 -10.70 3.71
N THR A 73 -6.01 -10.89 4.80
CA THR A 73 -6.02 -9.93 5.91
C THR A 73 -4.61 -9.40 6.14
N ALA A 74 -4.51 -8.14 6.55
CA ALA A 74 -3.23 -7.58 6.97
C ALA A 74 -3.44 -6.45 7.98
N ASN A 75 -2.50 -6.33 8.90
CA ASN A 75 -2.46 -5.19 9.80
C ASN A 75 -1.02 -4.67 9.96
N LEU A 76 -0.89 -3.36 10.12
CA LEU A 76 0.40 -2.74 10.41
C LEU A 76 0.19 -1.50 11.29
N ASN A 77 0.44 -1.67 12.59
CA ASN A 77 0.26 -0.61 13.56
C ASN A 77 1.56 -0.38 14.34
N TYR A 78 1.92 0.88 14.49
CA TYR A 78 3.07 1.32 15.27
C TYR A 78 2.67 2.48 16.21
N ALA A 79 3.17 2.50 17.42
CA ALA A 79 2.98 3.61 18.36
C ALA A 79 3.90 4.79 17.97
N ILE A 80 3.55 5.49 16.90
CA ILE A 80 4.32 6.60 16.29
C ILE A 80 3.54 7.91 16.24
N SER A 81 2.42 8.01 16.95
CA SER A 81 1.57 9.22 16.95
C SER A 81 2.29 10.48 17.41
N GLU A 82 3.39 10.36 18.17
CA GLU A 82 4.17 11.52 18.62
C GLU A 82 5.20 12.01 17.60
N VAL A 83 5.38 11.30 16.49
CA VAL A 83 6.30 11.73 15.43
C VAL A 83 5.68 12.91 14.69
N GLU A 84 6.39 14.03 14.61
CA GLU A 84 5.90 15.29 14.06
C GLU A 84 5.27 15.13 12.66
N ARG A 85 5.95 14.44 11.74
CA ARG A 85 5.46 14.24 10.36
C ARG A 85 4.16 13.42 10.30
N ILE A 86 3.87 12.58 11.30
CA ILE A 86 2.63 11.78 11.37
C ILE A 86 1.44 12.63 11.80
N ARG A 87 1.68 13.65 12.66
CA ARG A 87 0.64 14.51 13.22
C ARG A 87 0.24 15.67 12.32
N LYS A 88 1.06 16.00 11.32
CA LYS A 88 0.89 17.23 10.53
C LYS A 88 0.26 16.94 9.16
N PRO A 89 -0.97 17.43 8.90
CA PRO A 89 -1.62 17.30 7.60
C PRO A 89 -0.79 17.90 6.45
N GLU A 90 -0.11 19.02 6.70
CA GLU A 90 0.75 19.70 5.70
C GLU A 90 2.00 18.89 5.31
N LEU A 91 2.37 17.90 6.13
CA LEU A 91 3.44 16.95 5.84
C LEU A 91 2.93 15.62 5.27
N ALA A 92 1.64 15.56 4.87
CA ALA A 92 0.95 14.34 4.46
C ALA A 92 1.03 13.26 5.55
N GLY A 93 0.76 13.66 6.80
CA GLY A 93 0.73 12.80 7.97
C GLY A 93 -0.42 11.80 7.92
N GLY A 94 -0.52 11.00 8.97
CA GLY A 94 -1.55 9.98 9.12
C GLY A 94 -1.02 8.55 8.96
N ALA A 95 -1.81 7.60 9.43
CA ALA A 95 -1.47 6.19 9.42
C ALA A 95 -1.57 5.60 8.00
N LEU A 96 -2.56 6.00 7.20
CA LEU A 96 -2.79 5.46 5.88
C LEU A 96 -1.57 5.63 4.96
N LEU A 97 -1.04 6.85 4.87
CA LEU A 97 0.10 7.16 4.00
C LEU A 97 1.43 6.65 4.58
N ASP A 98 1.56 6.51 5.89
CA ASP A 98 2.82 6.04 6.46
C ASP A 98 2.92 4.51 6.53
N VAL A 99 1.91 3.84 7.05
CA VAL A 99 1.91 2.39 7.27
C VAL A 99 0.81 1.65 6.49
N GLY A 100 -0.33 2.29 6.21
CA GLY A 100 -1.43 1.68 5.46
C GLY A 100 -1.06 1.32 4.02
N VAL A 101 -0.16 2.06 3.40
CA VAL A 101 0.37 1.73 2.06
C VAL A 101 0.94 0.32 1.97
N TYR A 102 1.51 -0.22 3.07
CA TYR A 102 2.04 -1.59 3.10
C TYR A 102 0.93 -2.64 3.11
N THR A 103 -0.14 -2.43 3.90
CA THR A 103 -1.26 -3.37 3.95
C THR A 103 -2.04 -3.39 2.64
N ILE A 104 -2.28 -2.22 2.04
CA ILE A 104 -2.91 -2.09 0.72
C ILE A 104 -2.05 -2.75 -0.35
N ASN A 105 -0.74 -2.50 -0.31
CA ASN A 105 0.19 -3.10 -1.25
C ASN A 105 0.24 -4.63 -1.12
N PHE A 106 0.20 -5.17 0.11
CA PHE A 106 0.15 -6.61 0.35
C PHE A 106 -1.11 -7.23 -0.28
N ALA A 107 -2.28 -6.63 -0.07
CA ALA A 107 -3.52 -7.08 -0.71
C ALA A 107 -3.42 -7.04 -2.25
N SER A 108 -2.93 -5.95 -2.83
CA SER A 108 -2.77 -5.79 -4.28
C SER A 108 -1.75 -6.77 -4.87
N MET A 109 -0.69 -7.09 -4.12
CA MET A 109 0.30 -8.09 -4.54
C MET A 109 -0.31 -9.46 -4.75
N VAL A 110 -1.28 -9.83 -3.92
CA VAL A 110 -1.90 -11.17 -3.89
C VAL A 110 -3.16 -11.22 -4.76
N LEU A 111 -4.01 -10.19 -4.66
CA LEU A 111 -5.33 -10.18 -5.29
C LEU A 111 -5.36 -9.45 -6.64
N GLY A 112 -4.27 -8.75 -6.99
CA GLY A 112 -4.17 -7.98 -8.24
C GLY A 112 -4.70 -6.55 -8.10
N ASP A 113 -4.92 -5.90 -9.24
CA ASP A 113 -5.27 -4.48 -9.35
C ASP A 113 -6.73 -4.20 -9.73
N LYS A 114 -7.51 -5.25 -9.99
CA LYS A 114 -8.89 -5.12 -10.43
C LYS A 114 -9.86 -4.96 -9.25
N LEU A 115 -9.80 -3.78 -8.64
CA LEU A 115 -10.65 -3.40 -7.52
C LEU A 115 -12.07 -3.07 -7.99
N LYS A 116 -13.09 -3.69 -7.36
CA LYS A 116 -14.52 -3.44 -7.60
C LYS A 116 -15.12 -2.45 -6.60
N ASN A 117 -14.72 -2.55 -5.34
CA ASN A 117 -15.26 -1.69 -4.28
C ASN A 117 -14.26 -1.52 -3.15
N VAL A 118 -14.32 -0.38 -2.47
CA VAL A 118 -13.58 -0.12 -1.24
C VAL A 118 -14.48 0.61 -0.25
N GLN A 119 -14.41 0.18 1.00
CA GLN A 119 -15.03 0.85 2.15
C GLN A 119 -13.99 1.03 3.24
N ALA A 120 -14.00 2.18 3.88
CA ALA A 120 -13.07 2.47 4.96
C ALA A 120 -13.76 3.24 6.09
N THR A 121 -13.29 2.99 7.30
CA THR A 121 -13.64 3.76 8.49
C THR A 121 -12.33 4.18 9.16
N ALA A 122 -12.26 5.45 9.57
CA ALA A 122 -11.05 6.00 10.16
C ALA A 122 -11.35 6.79 11.45
N ILE A 123 -10.38 6.78 12.36
CA ILE A 123 -10.35 7.66 13.52
C ILE A 123 -9.35 8.78 13.24
N PHE A 124 -9.84 10.03 13.24
CA PHE A 124 -9.03 11.21 13.00
C PHE A 124 -8.64 11.92 14.29
N ARG A 125 -7.44 12.48 14.30
CA ARG A 125 -6.95 13.45 15.31
C ARG A 125 -6.15 14.54 14.61
N GLU A 126 -6.38 15.79 15.00
CA GLU A 126 -5.65 16.96 14.48
C GLU A 126 -5.62 17.02 12.95
N GLY A 127 -6.67 16.50 12.28
CA GLY A 127 -6.80 16.54 10.81
C GLY A 127 -6.10 15.40 10.05
N VAL A 128 -5.51 14.43 10.75
CA VAL A 128 -4.90 13.22 10.15
C VAL A 128 -5.56 11.94 10.68
N ASP A 129 -5.54 10.90 9.89
CA ASP A 129 -5.99 9.58 10.29
C ASP A 129 -4.99 8.92 11.24
N MET A 130 -5.50 8.29 12.29
CA MET A 130 -4.68 7.62 13.31
C MET A 130 -4.94 6.12 13.39
N LEU A 131 -6.07 5.67 12.90
CA LEU A 131 -6.45 4.26 12.83
C LEU A 131 -7.45 4.09 11.70
N ASP A 132 -7.17 3.19 10.78
CA ASP A 132 -8.03 2.89 9.63
C ASP A 132 -8.36 1.41 9.58
N THR A 133 -9.59 1.10 9.22
CA THR A 133 -10.03 -0.23 8.79
C THR A 133 -10.56 -0.14 7.38
N ILE A 134 -10.05 -0.98 6.49
CA ILE A 134 -10.34 -0.93 5.07
C ILE A 134 -10.81 -2.30 4.59
N ALA A 135 -11.94 -2.35 3.91
CA ALA A 135 -12.44 -3.53 3.20
C ALA A 135 -12.36 -3.27 1.70
N MET A 136 -11.71 -4.17 0.96
CA MET A 136 -11.51 -4.07 -0.49
C MET A 136 -12.08 -5.32 -1.16
N VAL A 137 -12.92 -5.13 -2.19
CA VAL A 137 -13.49 -6.21 -3.00
C VAL A 137 -12.83 -6.19 -4.38
N PHE A 138 -12.30 -7.32 -4.80
CA PHE A 138 -11.63 -7.51 -6.08
C PHE A 138 -12.47 -8.36 -7.04
N GLU A 139 -12.12 -8.37 -8.33
CA GLU A 139 -12.69 -9.32 -9.28
C GLU A 139 -12.45 -10.78 -8.84
N GLY A 140 -13.36 -11.69 -9.22
CA GLY A 140 -13.29 -13.11 -8.85
C GLY A 140 -13.73 -13.39 -7.41
N ASP A 141 -14.62 -12.53 -6.86
CA ASP A 141 -15.24 -12.68 -5.53
C ASP A 141 -14.21 -12.82 -4.38
N ARG A 142 -13.14 -12.01 -4.49
CA ARG A 142 -12.03 -11.99 -3.53
C ARG A 142 -12.07 -10.71 -2.70
N MET A 143 -11.67 -10.81 -1.45
CA MET A 143 -11.75 -9.69 -0.50
C MET A 143 -10.45 -9.53 0.29
N ALA A 144 -10.12 -8.28 0.62
CA ALA A 144 -9.12 -7.97 1.64
C ALA A 144 -9.74 -7.17 2.79
N THR A 145 -9.33 -7.50 4.03
CA THR A 145 -9.63 -6.72 5.23
C THR A 145 -8.32 -6.26 5.84
N LEU A 146 -8.14 -4.95 5.89
CA LEU A 146 -6.87 -4.33 6.26
C LEU A 146 -7.06 -3.38 7.43
N GLN A 147 -6.03 -3.26 8.27
CA GLN A 147 -5.96 -2.27 9.32
C GLN A 147 -4.59 -1.60 9.33
N CYS A 148 -4.55 -0.30 9.58
CA CYS A 148 -3.32 0.42 9.85
C CYS A 148 -3.55 1.46 10.95
N GLY A 149 -2.52 1.70 11.77
CA GLY A 149 -2.64 2.62 12.88
C GLY A 149 -1.31 3.20 13.33
N ALA A 150 -1.39 4.43 13.89
CA ALA A 150 -0.24 5.18 14.38
C ALA A 150 -0.18 5.29 15.91
N ARG A 151 -1.15 4.73 16.65
CA ARG A 151 -1.28 4.89 18.10
C ARG A 151 -1.06 3.62 18.90
N GLU A 152 -1.32 2.49 18.31
CA GLU A 152 -1.24 1.18 18.93
C GLU A 152 -0.18 0.31 18.25
N ILE A 153 0.15 -0.78 18.92
CA ILE A 153 1.03 -1.82 18.39
C ILE A 153 0.17 -3.03 18.03
N SER A 154 0.37 -3.62 16.84
CA SER A 154 -0.26 -4.86 16.43
C SER A 154 0.76 -6.00 16.28
N ASP A 155 0.31 -7.18 15.93
CA ASP A 155 1.16 -8.32 15.56
C ASP A 155 1.86 -8.12 14.21
N ARG A 156 1.41 -7.16 13.39
CA ARG A 156 1.99 -6.79 12.08
C ARG A 156 2.05 -7.95 11.11
N MET A 157 0.95 -8.70 11.07
CA MET A 157 0.81 -9.91 10.27
C MET A 157 0.03 -9.66 8.99
N GLY A 158 0.34 -10.43 7.97
CA GLY A 158 -0.48 -10.62 6.78
C GLY A 158 -0.79 -12.10 6.60
N SER A 159 -2.04 -12.41 6.24
CA SER A 159 -2.47 -13.78 5.97
C SER A 159 -3.20 -13.87 4.64
N ILE A 160 -2.96 -14.94 3.92
CA ILE A 160 -3.57 -15.24 2.61
C ILE A 160 -4.37 -16.53 2.76
N PHE A 161 -5.67 -16.45 2.50
CA PHE A 161 -6.59 -17.56 2.68
C PHE A 161 -7.00 -18.14 1.34
N GLY A 162 -6.86 -19.44 1.19
CA GLY A 162 -7.32 -20.18 0.04
C GLY A 162 -8.35 -21.25 0.44
N THR A 163 -8.94 -21.89 -0.57
CA THR A 163 -10.00 -22.90 -0.37
C THR A 163 -9.52 -24.21 0.26
N LYS A 164 -8.20 -24.43 0.35
CA LYS A 164 -7.58 -25.66 0.91
C LYS A 164 -6.63 -25.39 2.07
N GLY A 165 -6.31 -24.10 2.35
CA GLY A 165 -5.39 -23.76 3.42
C GLY A 165 -5.08 -22.26 3.42
N TYR A 166 -4.11 -21.85 4.24
CA TYR A 166 -3.67 -20.45 4.37
C TYR A 166 -2.16 -20.36 4.62
N ILE A 167 -1.62 -19.19 4.39
CA ILE A 167 -0.24 -18.80 4.70
C ILE A 167 -0.20 -17.40 5.32
#